data_d9c07a63b6a9b386d774e7f3918c3b89
#
_entry.id   d9c07a63b6a9b386d774e7f3918c3b89
#
_cell.length_a   1.000
_cell.length_b   1.000
_cell.length_c   1.000
_cell.angle_alpha   90.00
_cell.angle_beta   90.00
_cell.angle_gamma   90.00
#
_symmetry.space_group_name_H-M   'P 1'
#
loop_
_entity.id
_entity.type
_entity.pdbx_description
1 polymer ?
#
loop_
_entity_poly.entity_id
_entity_poly.type
_entity_poly.pdbx_seq_one_letter_code
_entity_poly.pdbx_strand_id
1 'polypeptide(L)'
;DNVFELQIEDKNFELLPEHVNFEEIEETVRGEKIFPHVIEPSYGLDRIVFSVLLHTFTEDKENEREYFKLPKDIAPVEVSVFPLLNKEELRQIAVEIKNNLREEGFIAEFDASGTIGRRYARSDEIGVPYAITVDHDSLEDNKVTIRNRDNLKQKRVLISNIAEIINGLLKSRLEFDDIN
;
A
#
# COMPACT_ATOMS: atom_id res chain seq x y z
N ASP A 1 21.73 -75.19 -24.29
CA ASP A 1 22.70 -74.40 -25.10
C ASP A 1 22.08 -73.03 -25.33
N ASN A 2 22.52 -72.05 -24.53
CA ASN A 2 22.04 -70.70 -24.66
C ASN A 2 22.88 -70.01 -25.72
N VAL A 3 22.29 -69.74 -26.89
CA VAL A 3 22.89 -68.97 -27.95
C VAL A 3 22.34 -67.58 -27.83
N PHE A 4 23.20 -66.54 -27.80
CA PHE A 4 22.80 -65.15 -27.75
C PHE A 4 22.90 -64.57 -29.18
N GLU A 5 21.83 -63.92 -29.62
CA GLU A 5 21.82 -63.16 -30.89
C GLU A 5 22.18 -61.69 -30.70
N LEU A 6 23.19 -61.23 -31.37
CA LEU A 6 23.58 -59.83 -31.39
C LEU A 6 23.38 -59.24 -32.79
N GLN A 7 22.54 -58.26 -32.91
CA GLN A 7 22.36 -57.52 -34.18
C GLN A 7 23.25 -56.27 -34.20
N ILE A 8 24.13 -56.24 -35.19
CA ILE A 8 24.96 -55.06 -35.47
C ILE A 8 24.63 -54.62 -36.88
N GLU A 9 24.10 -53.42 -37.02
CA GLU A 9 23.57 -52.90 -38.28
C GLU A 9 22.56 -53.86 -38.91
N ASP A 10 22.81 -54.35 -40.13
CA ASP A 10 21.94 -55.32 -40.84
C ASP A 10 22.40 -56.76 -40.71
N LYS A 11 23.31 -57.11 -39.82
CA LYS A 11 23.87 -58.44 -39.62
C LYS A 11 23.57 -58.97 -38.22
N ASN A 12 23.08 -60.21 -38.18
CA ASN A 12 22.91 -60.99 -36.94
C ASN A 12 24.13 -61.87 -36.73
N PHE A 13 24.62 -61.89 -35.52
CA PHE A 13 25.72 -62.73 -35.08
C PHE A 13 25.22 -63.64 -33.96
N GLU A 14 25.48 -64.95 -34.08
CA GLU A 14 25.25 -65.87 -33.00
C GLU A 14 26.48 -65.88 -32.09
N LEU A 15 26.26 -65.62 -30.82
CA LEU A 15 27.29 -65.64 -29.80
C LEU A 15 27.14 -66.85 -28.92
N LEU A 16 28.20 -67.59 -28.78
CA LEU A 16 28.23 -68.76 -27.82
C LEU A 16 28.53 -68.22 -26.41
N PRO A 17 28.17 -68.93 -25.35
CA PRO A 17 28.42 -68.52 -23.96
C PRO A 17 29.86 -68.16 -23.66
N GLU A 18 30.82 -68.76 -24.39
CA GLU A 18 32.24 -68.52 -24.28
C GLU A 18 32.69 -67.15 -24.90
N HIS A 19 31.81 -66.59 -25.73
CA HIS A 19 32.07 -65.29 -26.37
C HIS A 19 31.50 -64.08 -25.54
N VAL A 20 30.78 -64.35 -24.44
CA VAL A 20 30.13 -63.34 -23.63
C VAL A 20 30.55 -63.44 -22.17
N ASN A 21 30.84 -62.31 -21.59
CA ASN A 21 31.05 -62.21 -20.16
C ASN A 21 29.98 -61.28 -19.59
N PHE A 22 29.31 -61.74 -18.54
CA PHE A 22 28.30 -60.91 -17.82
C PHE A 22 28.93 -60.34 -16.56
N GLU A 23 29.04 -59.06 -16.52
CA GLU A 23 29.51 -58.35 -15.35
C GLU A 23 28.38 -57.43 -14.83
N GLU A 24 28.01 -57.61 -13.58
CA GLU A 24 27.02 -56.75 -12.92
C GLU A 24 27.71 -55.48 -12.47
N ILE A 25 27.35 -54.36 -13.11
CA ILE A 25 27.90 -53.06 -12.81
C ILE A 25 26.86 -52.24 -12.07
N GLU A 26 27.16 -51.84 -10.83
CA GLU A 26 26.37 -50.85 -10.11
C GLU A 26 26.72 -49.45 -10.64
N GLU A 27 25.82 -48.86 -11.44
CA GLU A 27 25.92 -47.48 -11.85
C GLU A 27 25.08 -46.59 -10.93
N THR A 28 25.76 -45.72 -10.18
CA THR A 28 25.06 -44.74 -9.35
C THR A 28 24.55 -43.59 -10.21
N VAL A 29 23.28 -43.67 -10.59
CA VAL A 29 22.59 -42.57 -11.28
C VAL A 29 22.31 -41.46 -10.26
N ARG A 30 23.06 -40.35 -10.34
CA ARG A 30 22.90 -39.17 -9.44
C ARG A 30 21.67 -38.31 -9.73
N GLY A 31 20.68 -38.86 -10.40
CA GLY A 31 19.45 -38.21 -10.77
C GLY A 31 19.40 -37.82 -12.24
N GLU A 32 18.28 -37.32 -12.66
CA GLU A 32 18.03 -36.83 -14.02
C GLU A 32 18.36 -35.36 -14.13
N LYS A 33 19.06 -34.93 -15.21
CA LYS A 33 19.28 -33.53 -15.50
C LYS A 33 18.01 -32.92 -16.07
N ILE A 34 17.37 -32.05 -15.30
CA ILE A 34 16.22 -31.28 -15.74
C ILE A 34 16.62 -29.81 -15.91
N PHE A 35 16.00 -29.11 -16.87
CA PHE A 35 16.10 -27.67 -17.02
C PHE A 35 14.82 -27.05 -16.46
N PRO A 36 14.82 -26.56 -15.20
CA PRO A 36 13.64 -25.93 -14.64
C PRO A 36 13.36 -24.61 -15.35
N HIS A 37 12.09 -24.37 -15.62
CA HIS A 37 11.61 -23.05 -16.03
C HIS A 37 11.32 -22.23 -14.78
N VAL A 38 11.91 -21.05 -14.69
CA VAL A 38 11.72 -20.12 -13.57
C VAL A 38 11.09 -18.84 -14.09
N ILE A 39 10.06 -18.37 -13.41
CA ILE A 39 9.52 -17.03 -13.59
C ILE A 39 9.94 -16.22 -12.35
N GLU A 40 10.82 -15.26 -12.54
CA GLU A 40 11.37 -14.44 -11.47
C GLU A 40 11.01 -12.97 -11.74
N PRO A 41 9.82 -12.50 -11.27
CA PRO A 41 9.49 -11.09 -11.36
C PRO A 41 10.36 -10.30 -10.39
N SER A 42 10.91 -9.19 -10.86
CA SER A 42 11.71 -8.27 -10.06
C SER A 42 11.16 -6.85 -10.16
N TYR A 43 10.94 -6.22 -9.01
CA TYR A 43 10.43 -4.85 -8.91
C TYR A 43 11.39 -4.00 -8.11
N GLY A 44 11.85 -2.90 -8.71
CA GLY A 44 12.67 -1.90 -8.01
C GLY A 44 11.76 -0.97 -7.19
N LEU A 45 11.81 -1.06 -5.86
CA LEU A 45 10.99 -0.24 -4.96
C LEU A 45 11.17 1.26 -5.23
N ASP A 46 12.40 1.73 -5.37
CA ASP A 46 12.70 3.15 -5.61
C ASP A 46 12.06 3.66 -6.91
N ARG A 47 12.03 2.83 -7.95
CA ARG A 47 11.38 3.19 -9.22
C ARG A 47 9.87 3.28 -9.08
N ILE A 48 9.26 2.39 -8.29
CA ILE A 48 7.82 2.43 -8.02
C ILE A 48 7.50 3.70 -7.26
N VAL A 49 8.21 4.00 -6.17
CA VAL A 49 8.01 5.21 -5.37
C VAL A 49 8.18 6.47 -6.23
N PHE A 50 9.27 6.55 -7.01
CA PHE A 50 9.50 7.68 -7.91
C PHE A 50 8.37 7.85 -8.93
N SER A 51 7.90 6.75 -9.54
CA SER A 51 6.79 6.79 -10.49
C SER A 51 5.49 7.27 -9.83
N VAL A 52 5.19 6.80 -8.61
CA VAL A 52 4.02 7.26 -7.86
C VAL A 52 4.10 8.76 -7.59
N LEU A 53 5.22 9.25 -7.07
CA LEU A 53 5.40 10.67 -6.80
C LEU A 53 5.28 11.51 -8.07
N LEU A 54 5.92 11.09 -9.17
CA LEU A 54 5.87 11.80 -10.44
C LEU A 54 4.44 11.91 -11.01
N HIS A 55 3.67 10.83 -10.93
CA HIS A 55 2.31 10.80 -11.48
C HIS A 55 1.25 11.43 -10.57
N THR A 56 1.54 11.58 -9.29
CA THR A 56 0.60 12.15 -8.32
C THR A 56 0.87 13.61 -7.96
N PHE A 57 2.05 14.12 -8.32
CA PHE A 57 2.36 15.55 -8.14
C PHE A 57 1.39 16.40 -8.96
N THR A 58 0.80 17.38 -8.32
CA THR A 58 -0.25 18.23 -8.89
C THR A 58 0.03 19.70 -8.55
N GLU A 59 0.07 20.52 -9.58
CA GLU A 59 0.06 21.99 -9.46
C GLU A 59 -1.38 22.49 -9.64
N ASP A 60 -1.95 23.02 -8.58
CA ASP A 60 -3.27 23.64 -8.59
C ASP A 60 -3.09 25.16 -8.65
N LYS A 61 -3.04 25.68 -9.87
CA LYS A 61 -2.78 27.11 -10.11
C LYS A 61 -3.93 28.01 -9.67
N GLU A 62 -5.15 27.49 -9.62
CA GLU A 62 -6.33 28.25 -9.19
C GLU A 62 -6.29 28.53 -7.70
N ASN A 63 -5.80 27.58 -6.92
CA ASN A 63 -5.70 27.68 -5.46
C ASN A 63 -4.26 27.96 -4.97
N GLU A 64 -3.34 28.23 -5.88
CA GLU A 64 -1.93 28.55 -5.60
C GLU A 64 -1.26 27.53 -4.67
N ARG A 65 -1.46 26.20 -4.96
CA ARG A 65 -0.89 25.12 -4.15
C ARG A 65 -0.28 24.01 -5.00
N GLU A 66 0.71 23.37 -4.43
CA GLU A 66 1.31 22.14 -4.95
C GLU A 66 1.07 21.01 -3.94
N TYR A 67 0.70 19.83 -4.42
CA TYR A 67 0.41 18.72 -3.55
C TYR A 67 0.56 17.37 -4.25
N PHE A 68 0.66 16.30 -3.48
CA PHE A 68 0.58 14.95 -4.02
C PHE A 68 -0.85 14.40 -3.95
N LYS A 69 -1.45 14.16 -5.11
CA LYS A 69 -2.76 13.52 -5.22
C LYS A 69 -2.62 12.00 -5.09
N LEU A 70 -2.05 11.56 -3.97
CA LEU A 70 -1.89 10.14 -3.70
C LEU A 70 -3.26 9.44 -3.61
N PRO A 71 -3.41 8.23 -4.21
CA PRO A 71 -4.53 7.37 -3.91
C PRO A 71 -4.65 7.12 -2.40
N LYS A 72 -5.88 7.03 -1.91
CA LYS A 72 -6.16 6.90 -0.46
C LYS A 72 -5.47 5.67 0.16
N ASP A 73 -5.35 4.59 -0.62
CA ASP A 73 -4.80 3.31 -0.17
C ASP A 73 -3.28 3.32 0.04
N ILE A 74 -2.57 4.30 -0.54
CA ILE A 74 -1.11 4.42 -0.46
C ILE A 74 -0.64 5.71 0.19
N ALA A 75 -1.56 6.54 0.66
CA ALA A 75 -1.22 7.74 1.41
C ALA A 75 -0.49 7.36 2.71
N PRO A 76 0.67 7.97 3.02
CA PRO A 76 1.47 7.62 4.20
C PRO A 76 0.76 7.98 5.50
N VAL A 77 -0.14 8.94 5.45
CA VAL A 77 -1.04 9.36 6.52
C VAL A 77 -2.45 9.48 5.93
N GLU A 78 -3.42 8.90 6.60
CA GLU A 78 -4.82 8.87 6.14
C GLU A 78 -5.59 10.11 6.59
N VAL A 79 -5.27 10.62 7.78
CA VAL A 79 -5.97 11.75 8.40
C VAL A 79 -5.00 12.63 9.18
N SER A 80 -5.04 13.93 8.94
CA SER A 80 -4.38 14.93 9.78
C SER A 80 -5.38 15.62 10.69
N VAL A 81 -5.01 15.85 11.95
CA VAL A 81 -5.87 16.51 12.95
C VAL A 81 -5.21 17.78 13.46
N PHE A 82 -5.92 18.89 13.35
CA PHE A 82 -5.40 20.22 13.69
C PHE A 82 -6.33 20.92 14.69
N PRO A 83 -5.80 21.57 15.74
CA PRO A 83 -6.55 22.63 16.43
C PRO A 83 -6.55 23.89 15.54
N LEU A 84 -7.64 24.60 15.40
CA LEU A 84 -7.69 25.87 14.64
C LEU A 84 -6.70 26.89 15.21
N LEU A 85 -6.69 27.03 16.52
CA LEU A 85 -5.75 27.85 17.27
C LEU A 85 -4.97 26.97 18.25
N ASN A 86 -3.73 27.33 18.54
CA ASN A 86 -2.89 26.59 19.49
C ASN A 86 -3.26 26.93 20.95
N LYS A 87 -4.56 26.71 21.30
CA LYS A 87 -5.08 26.79 22.67
C LYS A 87 -5.16 25.39 23.27
N GLU A 88 -4.89 25.29 24.57
CA GLU A 88 -4.80 23.99 25.23
C GLU A 88 -6.08 23.18 25.12
N GLU A 89 -7.26 23.80 25.28
CA GLU A 89 -8.56 23.14 25.17
C GLU A 89 -8.79 22.50 23.81
N LEU A 90 -8.52 23.24 22.71
CA LEU A 90 -8.65 22.73 21.34
C LEU A 90 -7.62 21.66 21.03
N ARG A 91 -6.41 21.83 21.60
CA ARG A 91 -5.32 20.88 21.44
C ARG A 91 -5.64 19.55 22.10
N GLN A 92 -6.21 19.53 23.29
CA GLN A 92 -6.61 18.31 23.99
C GLN A 92 -7.62 17.52 23.18
N ILE A 93 -8.68 18.16 22.68
CA ILE A 93 -9.69 17.51 21.84
C ILE A 93 -9.05 16.96 20.54
N ALA A 94 -8.20 17.74 19.89
CA ALA A 94 -7.54 17.28 18.67
C ALA A 94 -6.62 16.07 18.89
N VAL A 95 -5.91 16.03 20.03
CA VAL A 95 -5.08 14.88 20.42
C VAL A 95 -5.94 13.68 20.75
N GLU A 96 -7.07 13.87 21.42
CA GLU A 96 -8.03 12.80 21.73
C GLU A 96 -8.61 12.20 20.44
N ILE A 97 -9.08 13.02 19.50
CA ILE A 97 -9.57 12.57 18.20
C ILE A 97 -8.48 11.77 17.47
N LYS A 98 -7.24 12.28 17.42
CA LYS A 98 -6.12 11.55 16.80
C LYS A 98 -5.88 10.20 17.46
N ASN A 99 -5.94 10.13 18.81
CA ASN A 99 -5.72 8.87 19.53
C ASN A 99 -6.84 7.87 19.25
N ASN A 100 -8.11 8.32 19.30
CA ASN A 100 -9.27 7.47 19.00
C ASN A 100 -9.19 6.91 17.56
N LEU A 101 -8.84 7.75 16.59
CA LEU A 101 -8.62 7.27 15.20
C LEU A 101 -7.52 6.22 15.12
N ARG A 102 -6.41 6.37 15.87
CA ARG A 102 -5.34 5.38 15.90
C ARG A 102 -5.76 4.06 16.57
N GLU A 103 -6.56 4.12 17.61
CA GLU A 103 -7.12 2.93 18.26
C GLU A 103 -8.06 2.16 17.32
N GLU A 104 -8.78 2.86 16.43
CA GLU A 104 -9.59 2.29 15.35
C GLU A 104 -8.75 1.79 14.15
N GLY A 105 -7.42 1.94 14.20
CA GLY A 105 -6.49 1.43 13.20
C GLY A 105 -6.12 2.39 12.08
N PHE A 106 -6.52 3.66 12.15
CA PHE A 106 -6.15 4.67 11.15
C PHE A 106 -4.73 5.23 11.37
N ILE A 107 -4.05 5.58 10.28
CA ILE A 107 -2.79 6.32 10.33
C ILE A 107 -3.13 7.80 10.45
N ALA A 108 -3.26 8.28 11.68
CA ALA A 108 -3.62 9.65 11.99
C ALA A 108 -2.45 10.44 12.58
N GLU A 109 -2.26 11.70 12.15
CA GLU A 109 -1.23 12.61 12.64
C GLU A 109 -1.85 13.88 13.24
N PHE A 110 -1.12 14.50 14.15
CA PHE A 110 -1.48 15.76 14.80
C PHE A 110 -0.43 16.81 14.52
N ASP A 111 -0.87 18.01 14.11
CA ASP A 111 0.00 19.17 13.94
C ASP A 111 -0.65 20.43 14.53
N ALA A 112 0.09 21.13 15.38
CA ALA A 112 -0.31 22.41 15.97
C ALA A 112 0.69 23.55 15.67
N SER A 113 1.66 23.32 14.77
CA SER A 113 2.73 24.27 14.49
C SER A 113 2.33 25.29 13.42
N GLY A 114 2.63 26.56 13.65
CA GLY A 114 2.33 27.63 12.72
C GLY A 114 0.84 27.95 12.56
N THR A 115 0.47 28.53 11.42
CA THR A 115 -0.93 28.87 11.10
C THR A 115 -1.67 27.67 10.53
N ILE A 116 -3.01 27.68 10.62
CA ILE A 116 -3.85 26.61 10.06
C ILE A 116 -3.62 26.41 8.55
N GLY A 117 -3.45 27.49 7.79
CA GLY A 117 -3.15 27.41 6.36
C GLY A 117 -1.85 26.67 6.06
N ARG A 118 -0.80 26.89 6.87
CA ARG A 118 0.47 26.14 6.73
C ARG A 118 0.35 24.67 7.09
N ARG A 119 -0.53 24.32 8.04
CA ARG A 119 -0.79 22.91 8.39
C ARG A 119 -1.50 22.18 7.27
N TYR A 120 -2.50 22.83 6.66
CA TYR A 120 -3.15 22.30 5.47
C TYR A 120 -2.16 22.10 4.32
N ALA A 121 -1.31 23.12 4.05
CA ALA A 121 -0.31 23.02 2.99
C ALA A 121 0.62 21.82 3.20
N ARG A 122 1.20 21.66 4.41
CA ARG A 122 2.05 20.49 4.73
C ARG A 122 1.33 19.17 4.59
N SER A 123 0.07 19.10 5.03
CA SER A 123 -0.76 17.89 4.90
C SER A 123 -1.05 17.56 3.43
N ASP A 124 -1.38 18.58 2.62
CA ASP A 124 -1.61 18.42 1.19
C ASP A 124 -0.31 18.01 0.47
N GLU A 125 0.84 18.62 0.80
CA GLU A 125 2.15 18.33 0.25
C GLU A 125 2.55 16.85 0.44
N ILE A 126 2.30 16.26 1.60
CA ILE A 126 2.60 14.83 1.86
C ILE A 126 1.50 13.89 1.38
N GLY A 127 0.43 14.42 0.81
CA GLY A 127 -0.62 13.64 0.16
C GLY A 127 -1.70 13.09 1.09
N VAL A 128 -1.91 13.70 2.28
CA VAL A 128 -2.99 13.28 3.20
C VAL A 128 -4.36 13.58 2.59
N PRO A 129 -5.26 12.60 2.43
CA PRO A 129 -6.54 12.80 1.76
C PRO A 129 -7.54 13.63 2.56
N TYR A 130 -7.51 13.54 3.89
CA TYR A 130 -8.48 14.21 4.76
C TYR A 130 -7.81 14.91 5.93
N ALA A 131 -8.30 16.11 6.27
CA ALA A 131 -7.84 16.86 7.43
C ALA A 131 -9.04 17.23 8.33
N ILE A 132 -8.88 17.05 9.61
CA ILE A 132 -9.87 17.38 10.64
C ILE A 132 -9.40 18.63 11.38
N THR A 133 -10.29 19.60 11.52
CA THR A 133 -10.00 20.83 12.27
C THR A 133 -10.96 20.97 13.45
N VAL A 134 -10.38 21.12 14.62
CA VAL A 134 -11.08 21.42 15.88
C VAL A 134 -11.06 22.95 16.07
N ASP A 135 -12.22 23.57 16.11
CA ASP A 135 -12.43 25.01 16.29
C ASP A 135 -13.08 25.34 17.64
N HIS A 136 -13.40 26.62 17.87
CA HIS A 136 -14.04 27.03 19.11
C HIS A 136 -15.46 26.49 19.27
N ASP A 137 -16.21 26.40 18.17
CA ASP A 137 -17.59 25.92 18.18
C ASP A 137 -17.61 24.41 18.53
N SER A 138 -16.49 23.71 18.29
CA SER A 138 -16.33 22.28 18.66
C SER A 138 -16.46 22.02 20.18
N LEU A 139 -16.17 23.03 21.00
CA LEU A 139 -16.32 22.97 22.46
C LEU A 139 -17.78 22.98 22.90
N GLU A 140 -18.67 23.56 22.10
CA GLU A 140 -20.08 23.73 22.40
C GLU A 140 -20.94 22.65 21.73
N ASP A 141 -20.69 22.37 20.44
CA ASP A 141 -21.54 21.52 19.61
C ASP A 141 -20.99 20.08 19.40
N ASN A 142 -19.79 19.78 19.93
CA ASN A 142 -19.11 18.50 19.76
C ASN A 142 -18.94 18.12 18.27
N LYS A 143 -18.80 19.09 17.37
CA LYS A 143 -18.57 18.88 15.96
C LYS A 143 -17.19 19.41 15.56
N VAL A 144 -16.67 18.84 14.50
CA VAL A 144 -15.40 19.25 13.88
C VAL A 144 -15.57 19.37 12.38
N THR A 145 -14.65 20.06 11.74
CA THR A 145 -14.66 20.23 10.30
C THR A 145 -13.73 19.20 9.65
N ILE A 146 -14.26 18.39 8.73
CA ILE A 146 -13.46 17.53 7.84
C ILE A 146 -13.27 18.27 6.51
N ARG A 147 -12.03 18.32 6.02
CA ARG A 147 -11.65 18.90 4.73
C ARG A 147 -11.13 17.80 3.81
N ASN A 148 -11.56 17.82 2.56
CA ASN A 148 -11.03 16.99 1.50
C ASN A 148 -9.90 17.72 0.77
N ARG A 149 -8.72 17.08 0.62
CA ARG A 149 -7.54 17.60 -0.08
C ARG A 149 -7.84 17.93 -1.55
N ASP A 150 -8.58 17.06 -2.25
CA ASP A 150 -8.69 17.13 -3.71
C ASP A 150 -9.56 18.29 -4.20
N ASN A 151 -10.66 18.57 -3.50
CA ASN A 151 -11.64 19.57 -3.89
C ASN A 151 -11.80 20.74 -2.89
N LEU A 152 -11.02 20.72 -1.81
CA LEU A 152 -11.03 21.72 -0.72
C LEU A 152 -12.36 21.85 0.03
N LYS A 153 -13.36 21.03 -0.33
CA LYS A 153 -14.64 21.05 0.36
C LYS A 153 -14.49 20.72 1.83
N GLN A 154 -15.35 21.30 2.63
CA GLN A 154 -15.38 21.11 4.07
C GLN A 154 -16.80 20.76 4.52
N LYS A 155 -16.87 19.84 5.48
CA LYS A 155 -18.13 19.42 6.11
C LYS A 155 -17.97 19.39 7.61
N ARG A 156 -19.02 19.82 8.34
CA ARG A 156 -19.03 19.80 9.80
C ARG A 156 -19.75 18.54 10.29
N VAL A 157 -19.08 17.76 11.11
CA VAL A 157 -19.57 16.44 11.55
C VAL A 157 -19.39 16.25 13.05
N LEU A 158 -20.20 15.40 13.67
CA LEU A 158 -20.07 15.03 15.08
C LEU A 158 -18.75 14.27 15.32
N ILE A 159 -18.08 14.56 16.42
CA ILE A 159 -16.83 13.88 16.82
C ILE A 159 -17.06 12.37 16.94
N SER A 160 -18.22 11.93 17.46
CA SER A 160 -18.59 10.52 17.60
C SER A 160 -18.66 9.75 16.27
N ASN A 161 -18.88 10.44 15.15
CA ASN A 161 -19.09 9.81 13.85
C ASN A 161 -17.84 9.85 12.96
N ILE A 162 -16.76 10.48 13.43
CA ILE A 162 -15.55 10.70 12.62
C ILE A 162 -14.98 9.38 12.09
N ALA A 163 -14.81 8.39 12.95
CA ALA A 163 -14.18 7.11 12.57
C ALA A 163 -14.98 6.40 11.47
N GLU A 164 -16.32 6.36 11.62
CA GLU A 164 -17.20 5.78 10.61
C GLU A 164 -17.14 6.53 9.28
N ILE A 165 -17.20 7.86 9.33
CA ILE A 165 -17.12 8.73 8.14
C ILE A 165 -15.79 8.54 7.43
N ILE A 166 -14.67 8.61 8.15
CA ILE A 166 -13.34 8.43 7.57
C ILE A 166 -13.18 7.04 6.95
N ASN A 167 -13.64 5.98 7.63
CA ASN A 167 -13.64 4.63 7.09
C ASN A 167 -14.47 4.52 5.80
N GLY A 168 -15.63 5.13 5.77
CA GLY A 168 -16.49 5.19 4.58
C GLY A 168 -15.81 5.90 3.42
N LEU A 169 -15.20 7.05 3.68
CA LEU A 169 -14.47 7.86 2.69
C LEU A 169 -13.23 7.16 2.15
N LEU A 170 -12.40 6.57 3.02
CA LEU A 170 -11.18 5.85 2.61
C LEU A 170 -11.51 4.63 1.76
N LYS A 171 -12.52 3.87 2.13
CA LYS A 171 -12.96 2.68 1.39
C LYS A 171 -13.90 2.97 0.20
N SER A 172 -14.08 4.25 -0.14
CA SER A 172 -14.97 4.70 -1.23
C SER A 172 -16.40 4.13 -1.11
N ARG A 173 -16.88 3.96 0.13
CA ARG A 173 -18.26 3.57 0.47
C ARG A 173 -19.16 4.76 0.74
N LEU A 174 -18.55 5.92 0.97
CA LEU A 174 -19.21 7.19 1.21
C LEU A 174 -18.56 8.24 0.30
N GLU A 175 -19.35 9.01 -0.40
CA GLU A 175 -18.86 10.18 -1.13
C GLU A 175 -18.82 11.40 -0.19
N PHE A 176 -17.84 12.28 -0.41
CA PHE A 176 -17.64 13.43 0.48
C PHE A 176 -18.84 14.38 0.49
N ASP A 177 -19.55 14.49 -0.62
CA ASP A 177 -20.72 15.34 -0.77
C ASP A 177 -21.96 14.80 -0.02
N ASP A 178 -22.00 13.49 0.23
CA ASP A 178 -23.10 12.80 0.92
C ASP A 178 -22.98 12.84 2.47
N ILE A 179 -21.91 13.43 3.00
CA ILE A 179 -21.78 13.66 4.44
C ILE A 179 -22.83 14.68 4.89
N ASN A 180 -23.65 14.32 5.86
CA ASN A 180 -24.72 15.14 6.45
C ASN A 180 -24.30 15.78 7.77
#